data_d5095961da1e87059a88b1d6292508cd
#
_entry.id   d5095961da1e87059a88b1d6292508cd
#
_cell.length_a   1.000
_cell.length_b   1.000
_cell.length_c   1.000
_cell.angle_alpha   90.00
_cell.angle_beta   90.00
_cell.angle_gamma   90.00
#
_symmetry.space_group_name_H-M   'P 1'
#
loop_
_entity.id
_entity.type
_entity.pdbx_description
1 polymer ?
#
loop_
_entity_poly.entity_id
_entity_poly.type
_entity_poly.pdbx_seq_one_letter_code
_entity_poly.pdbx_strand_id
1 'polypeptide(L)'
;DLVIIHNIITSVNSELPDATISFEDIEFICNNTVNLNYTVFNVNSTGSLPAGTPIKFYLEGIQIGQAVTNTTLPINGQETGDITLTIPTGTVSDPFTVLAVVDDGGSGVSTVIEANEDNNEYQQIINLADVTLSVVLDPDILIANDDAICDGEDQVIGIETLTPPGANGTNSTYQWFFNGAIIPGATNEDLTVTQAGTYTLEVAYQGCNTTDEIIVEFVANPIAGIPGTPIELIVCDEVPNGGEAEFTLTDADSDVINGQADVFVTYHEIEAEAEAGTNALSSPFIGTTQTIYARLEEDTLGCYDVIELNLTVNRAPVTDFVPAEYPLCDNDQDGIENFDFDGFITVPTDITLSYYNSESNADTNTNPITTTTTPASDNYPSLGGETIWVRAVN
;
A
#
# COMPACT_ATOMS: atom_id res chain seq x y z
N ASP A 1 67.94 -38.54 -78.59
CA ASP A 1 66.57 -38.71 -78.05
C ASP A 1 66.51 -38.05 -76.68
N LEU A 2 65.64 -37.07 -76.60
CA LEU A 2 65.42 -36.32 -75.38
C LEU A 2 64.33 -37.01 -74.55
N VAL A 3 64.70 -37.56 -73.40
CA VAL A 3 63.74 -38.11 -72.48
C VAL A 3 63.29 -36.97 -71.54
N ILE A 4 62.06 -36.56 -71.70
CA ILE A 4 61.41 -35.61 -70.80
C ILE A 4 60.93 -36.40 -69.59
N ILE A 5 61.54 -36.15 -68.38
CA ILE A 5 61.08 -36.68 -67.15
C ILE A 5 59.90 -35.79 -66.68
N HIS A 6 58.70 -36.35 -66.63
CA HIS A 6 57.53 -35.66 -66.07
C HIS A 6 57.68 -35.47 -64.59
N ASN A 7 57.16 -34.39 -64.14
CA ASN A 7 57.08 -33.99 -62.66
C ASN A 7 56.60 -35.16 -61.84
N ILE A 8 57.43 -35.49 -60.83
CA ILE A 8 56.95 -36.30 -59.69
C ILE A 8 56.28 -35.37 -58.77
N ILE A 9 54.97 -35.42 -58.62
CA ILE A 9 54.20 -34.75 -57.63
C ILE A 9 54.22 -35.67 -56.38
N THR A 10 55.02 -35.31 -55.39
CA THR A 10 54.95 -35.96 -54.09
C THR A 10 53.86 -35.23 -53.25
N SER A 11 52.71 -35.87 -53.03
CA SER A 11 51.74 -35.42 -52.04
C SER A 11 52.08 -36.08 -50.71
N VAL A 12 52.33 -35.32 -49.73
CA VAL A 12 52.35 -35.83 -48.33
C VAL A 12 50.90 -35.73 -47.86
N ASN A 13 50.30 -36.87 -47.64
CA ASN A 13 48.98 -36.97 -47.05
C ASN A 13 49.22 -37.00 -45.53
N SER A 14 49.15 -35.86 -44.85
CA SER A 14 49.19 -35.83 -43.40
C SER A 14 47.81 -36.18 -42.87
N GLU A 15 47.72 -37.24 -42.08
CA GLU A 15 46.50 -37.55 -41.31
C GLU A 15 46.43 -36.62 -40.13
N LEU A 16 45.64 -35.54 -40.24
CA LEU A 16 45.48 -34.52 -39.23
C LEU A 16 44.08 -34.58 -38.61
N PRO A 17 43.97 -34.46 -37.26
CA PRO A 17 42.70 -34.21 -36.60
C PRO A 17 42.20 -32.79 -36.90
N ASP A 18 40.96 -32.50 -36.51
CA ASP A 18 40.33 -31.17 -36.55
C ASP A 18 39.37 -31.08 -35.38
N ALA A 19 39.84 -30.51 -34.28
CA ALA A 19 39.08 -30.44 -33.01
C ALA A 19 38.19 -29.23 -33.00
N THR A 20 36.94 -29.45 -32.63
CA THR A 20 35.98 -28.36 -32.32
C THR A 20 35.27 -28.66 -31.00
N ILE A 21 34.73 -27.65 -30.37
CA ILE A 21 33.99 -27.79 -29.12
C ILE A 21 32.66 -27.03 -29.18
N SER A 22 31.62 -27.55 -28.50
CA SER A 22 30.36 -26.85 -28.28
C SER A 22 29.87 -27.08 -26.86
N PHE A 23 29.01 -26.17 -26.36
CA PHE A 23 28.24 -26.36 -25.13
C PHE A 23 26.85 -26.87 -25.46
N GLU A 24 26.29 -27.71 -24.60
CA GLU A 24 24.93 -28.24 -24.77
C GLU A 24 23.97 -27.61 -23.76
N ASP A 25 24.31 -27.66 -22.45
CA ASP A 25 23.52 -27.12 -21.36
C ASP A 25 24.39 -26.52 -20.29
N ILE A 26 23.84 -25.51 -19.57
CA ILE A 26 24.42 -24.93 -18.38
C ILE A 26 23.43 -25.12 -17.25
N GLU A 27 23.82 -25.87 -16.25
CA GLU A 27 23.00 -26.13 -15.06
C GLU A 27 23.49 -25.30 -13.88
N PHE A 28 22.55 -24.63 -13.18
CA PHE A 28 22.82 -23.96 -11.93
C PHE A 28 23.20 -24.99 -10.85
N ILE A 29 24.25 -24.69 -10.09
CA ILE A 29 24.59 -25.33 -8.83
C ILE A 29 24.63 -24.27 -7.74
N CYS A 30 24.96 -24.51 -6.54
CA CYS A 30 25.06 -23.51 -5.47
C CYS A 30 26.33 -22.64 -5.58
N ASN A 31 26.33 -21.50 -4.86
CA ASN A 31 27.52 -20.66 -4.63
C ASN A 31 28.18 -20.13 -5.92
N ASN A 32 27.38 -19.67 -6.86
CA ASN A 32 27.84 -19.15 -8.15
C ASN A 32 28.67 -20.17 -8.95
N THR A 33 28.38 -21.44 -8.75
CA THR A 33 28.94 -22.51 -9.58
C THR A 33 27.92 -22.99 -10.58
N VAL A 34 28.40 -23.31 -11.76
CA VAL A 34 27.61 -23.89 -12.85
C VAL A 34 28.21 -25.20 -13.28
N ASN A 35 27.39 -26.14 -13.65
CA ASN A 35 27.81 -27.34 -14.38
C ASN A 35 27.59 -27.08 -15.87
N LEU A 36 28.65 -27.25 -16.65
CA LEU A 36 28.65 -26.99 -18.08
C LEU A 36 28.87 -28.32 -18.78
N ASN A 37 27.88 -28.72 -19.58
CA ASN A 37 27.98 -29.89 -20.44
C ASN A 37 28.56 -29.47 -21.78
N TYR A 38 29.65 -30.09 -22.21
CA TYR A 38 30.33 -29.78 -23.45
C TYR A 38 30.55 -31.02 -24.29
N THR A 39 30.72 -30.85 -25.61
CA THR A 39 31.08 -31.91 -26.53
C THR A 39 32.27 -31.47 -27.39
N VAL A 40 33.30 -32.30 -27.43
CA VAL A 40 34.44 -32.16 -28.32
C VAL A 40 34.22 -33.06 -29.55
N PHE A 41 34.44 -32.50 -30.72
CA PHE A 41 34.28 -33.21 -31.97
C PHE A 41 35.64 -33.24 -32.70
N ASN A 42 35.87 -34.32 -33.46
CA ASN A 42 36.95 -34.43 -34.44
C ASN A 42 36.33 -34.47 -35.83
N VAL A 43 35.97 -33.31 -36.37
CA VAL A 43 35.19 -33.17 -37.61
C VAL A 43 36.06 -32.62 -38.77
N ASN A 44 35.69 -32.94 -40.00
CA ASN A 44 36.46 -32.53 -41.18
C ASN A 44 37.91 -33.02 -41.18
N SER A 45 38.21 -33.98 -40.36
CA SER A 45 39.54 -34.51 -40.07
C SER A 45 39.95 -35.62 -41.04
N THR A 46 41.25 -35.85 -41.18
CA THR A 46 41.85 -36.99 -41.87
C THR A 46 42.59 -37.91 -40.93
N GLY A 47 42.74 -37.53 -39.68
CA GLY A 47 43.39 -38.28 -38.59
C GLY A 47 42.55 -38.31 -37.34
N SER A 48 42.95 -39.09 -36.33
CA SER A 48 42.32 -39.15 -35.02
C SER A 48 42.88 -38.11 -34.05
N LEU A 49 42.00 -37.49 -33.23
CA LEU A 49 42.39 -36.59 -32.17
C LEU A 49 42.87 -37.41 -30.96
N PRO A 50 44.06 -37.16 -30.42
CA PRO A 50 44.59 -37.93 -29.29
C PRO A 50 43.79 -37.79 -28.02
N ALA A 51 43.75 -38.85 -27.20
CA ALA A 51 43.34 -38.72 -25.78
C ALA A 51 44.31 -37.79 -25.03
N GLY A 52 43.79 -37.02 -24.09
CA GLY A 52 44.56 -36.04 -23.33
C GLY A 52 44.70 -34.69 -23.99
N THR A 53 44.01 -34.45 -25.15
CA THR A 53 43.92 -33.12 -25.74
C THR A 53 43.31 -32.14 -24.73
N PRO A 54 44.03 -31.03 -24.39
CA PRO A 54 43.59 -30.11 -23.35
C PRO A 54 42.38 -29.29 -23.77
N ILE A 55 41.54 -28.96 -22.80
CA ILE A 55 40.39 -28.09 -22.94
C ILE A 55 40.47 -27.03 -21.89
N LYS A 56 40.39 -25.75 -22.22
CA LYS A 56 40.39 -24.64 -21.27
C LYS A 56 39.11 -23.86 -21.36
N PHE A 57 38.66 -23.39 -20.18
CA PHE A 57 37.46 -22.56 -20.06
C PHE A 57 37.90 -21.20 -19.51
N TYR A 58 37.45 -20.15 -20.17
CA TYR A 58 37.80 -18.76 -19.83
C TYR A 58 36.53 -17.92 -19.61
N LEU A 59 36.64 -17.01 -18.67
CA LEU A 59 35.65 -15.96 -18.44
C LEU A 59 36.37 -14.62 -18.60
N GLU A 60 35.97 -13.84 -19.60
CA GLU A 60 36.59 -12.53 -19.91
C GLU A 60 38.13 -12.59 -19.97
N GLY A 61 38.67 -13.69 -20.52
CA GLY A 61 40.12 -13.90 -20.65
C GLY A 61 40.81 -14.50 -19.43
N ILE A 62 40.07 -14.74 -18.32
CA ILE A 62 40.61 -15.39 -17.11
C ILE A 62 40.26 -16.88 -17.17
N GLN A 63 41.24 -17.77 -17.04
CA GLN A 63 40.98 -19.21 -16.99
C GLN A 63 40.21 -19.56 -15.70
N ILE A 64 39.01 -20.16 -15.85
CA ILE A 64 38.14 -20.59 -14.74
C ILE A 64 38.00 -22.09 -14.63
N GLY A 65 38.48 -22.85 -15.62
CA GLY A 65 38.45 -24.31 -15.61
C GLY A 65 39.33 -24.95 -16.65
N GLN A 66 39.52 -26.25 -16.52
CA GLN A 66 40.22 -27.06 -17.53
C GLN A 66 39.78 -28.52 -17.45
N ALA A 67 39.80 -29.16 -18.63
CA ALA A 67 39.54 -30.58 -18.80
C ALA A 67 40.49 -31.15 -19.84
N VAL A 68 40.37 -32.42 -20.15
CA VAL A 68 41.07 -33.09 -21.28
C VAL A 68 40.14 -34.11 -21.94
N THR A 69 40.38 -34.48 -23.18
CA THR A 69 39.71 -35.59 -23.80
C THR A 69 40.19 -36.93 -23.12
N ASN A 70 39.24 -37.78 -22.78
CA ASN A 70 39.55 -39.06 -22.10
C ASN A 70 39.90 -40.17 -23.07
N THR A 71 39.38 -40.09 -24.29
CA THR A 71 39.54 -41.10 -25.35
C THR A 71 40.16 -40.48 -26.63
N THR A 72 40.78 -41.36 -27.42
CA THR A 72 41.18 -40.96 -28.76
C THR A 72 39.92 -40.89 -29.66
N LEU A 73 39.63 -39.72 -30.22
CA LEU A 73 38.48 -39.52 -31.08
C LEU A 73 38.81 -39.91 -32.54
N PRO A 74 38.14 -40.90 -33.09
CA PRO A 74 38.34 -41.26 -34.53
C PRO A 74 37.80 -40.11 -35.42
N ILE A 75 38.06 -40.23 -36.73
CA ILE A 75 37.50 -39.33 -37.73
C ILE A 75 35.99 -39.27 -37.60
N ASN A 76 35.40 -38.05 -37.48
CA ASN A 76 34.00 -37.78 -37.18
C ASN A 76 33.55 -38.31 -35.80
N GLY A 77 34.48 -38.61 -34.88
CA GLY A 77 34.18 -38.98 -33.50
C GLY A 77 33.87 -37.76 -32.64
N GLN A 78 33.22 -38.01 -31.52
CA GLN A 78 32.92 -37.00 -30.49
C GLN A 78 33.04 -37.58 -29.07
N GLU A 79 33.25 -36.70 -28.10
CA GLU A 79 33.27 -37.03 -26.70
C GLU A 79 32.53 -35.93 -25.91
N THR A 80 31.58 -36.32 -25.09
CA THR A 80 30.88 -35.41 -24.17
C THR A 80 31.57 -35.43 -22.79
N GLY A 81 31.63 -34.27 -22.17
CA GLY A 81 32.13 -34.11 -20.81
C GLY A 81 31.31 -33.08 -20.05
N ASP A 82 31.50 -33.06 -18.73
CA ASP A 82 30.95 -32.04 -17.84
C ASP A 82 32.07 -31.42 -17.02
N ILE A 83 31.87 -30.16 -16.66
CA ILE A 83 32.79 -29.42 -15.79
C ILE A 83 32.04 -28.46 -14.89
N THR A 84 32.39 -28.45 -13.61
CA THR A 84 31.90 -27.46 -12.67
C THR A 84 32.81 -26.24 -12.71
N LEU A 85 32.24 -25.08 -13.03
CA LEU A 85 32.93 -23.79 -13.10
C LEU A 85 32.43 -22.89 -11.99
N THR A 86 33.35 -22.14 -11.34
CA THR A 86 32.98 -21.09 -10.38
C THR A 86 33.00 -19.74 -11.09
N ILE A 87 31.85 -19.05 -11.07
CA ILE A 87 31.72 -17.71 -11.65
C ILE A 87 32.08 -16.69 -10.56
N PRO A 88 33.15 -15.92 -10.71
CA PRO A 88 33.55 -14.92 -9.73
C PRO A 88 32.54 -13.76 -9.72
N THR A 89 31.84 -13.60 -8.61
CA THR A 89 30.87 -12.49 -8.43
C THR A 89 31.57 -11.17 -8.22
N GLY A 90 30.97 -10.09 -8.74
CA GLY A 90 31.45 -8.71 -8.54
C GLY A 90 32.57 -8.26 -9.46
N THR A 91 33.08 -9.13 -10.35
CA THR A 91 34.16 -8.80 -11.30
C THR A 91 33.80 -9.07 -12.77
N VAL A 92 32.61 -9.61 -13.02
CA VAL A 92 32.14 -9.94 -14.37
C VAL A 92 31.10 -8.94 -14.84
N SER A 93 31.10 -8.67 -16.13
CA SER A 93 30.00 -7.95 -16.78
C SER A 93 28.72 -8.78 -16.73
N ASP A 94 27.56 -8.15 -16.85
CA ASP A 94 26.28 -8.84 -17.02
C ASP A 94 25.61 -8.31 -18.32
N PRO A 95 25.43 -9.15 -19.32
CA PRO A 95 25.84 -10.55 -19.43
C PRO A 95 27.36 -10.73 -19.57
N PHE A 96 27.86 -11.93 -19.26
CA PHE A 96 29.26 -12.31 -19.44
C PHE A 96 29.41 -13.43 -20.49
N THR A 97 30.63 -13.61 -20.98
CA THR A 97 30.94 -14.64 -21.98
C THR A 97 31.85 -15.71 -21.40
N VAL A 98 31.40 -16.96 -21.50
CA VAL A 98 32.26 -18.14 -21.28
C VAL A 98 32.78 -18.61 -22.62
N LEU A 99 34.11 -18.73 -22.72
CA LEU A 99 34.84 -19.23 -23.87
C LEU A 99 35.43 -20.58 -23.51
N ALA A 100 35.21 -21.61 -24.33
CA ALA A 100 35.95 -22.87 -24.29
C ALA A 100 36.88 -22.95 -25.47
N VAL A 101 38.07 -23.46 -25.23
CA VAL A 101 39.08 -23.69 -26.27
C VAL A 101 39.58 -25.12 -26.14
N VAL A 102 39.36 -25.94 -27.14
CA VAL A 102 39.96 -27.27 -27.24
C VAL A 102 41.34 -27.16 -27.85
N ASP A 103 42.25 -28.04 -27.45
CA ASP A 103 43.67 -28.05 -27.84
C ASP A 103 44.43 -26.80 -27.33
N ASP A 104 44.02 -26.22 -26.22
CA ASP A 104 44.78 -25.12 -25.59
C ASP A 104 45.70 -25.64 -24.46
N GLY A 105 46.99 -25.70 -24.75
CA GLY A 105 48.06 -26.04 -23.78
C GLY A 105 48.34 -24.94 -22.77
N GLY A 106 47.71 -23.79 -22.94
CA GLY A 106 47.84 -22.58 -22.12
C GLY A 106 48.30 -21.38 -22.95
N SER A 107 47.66 -20.22 -22.72
CA SER A 107 47.94 -18.98 -23.47
C SER A 107 47.78 -19.05 -24.96
N GLY A 108 46.83 -19.90 -25.44
CA GLY A 108 46.53 -20.06 -26.89
C GLY A 108 47.61 -20.82 -27.68
N VAL A 109 48.32 -21.74 -27.02
CA VAL A 109 49.33 -22.59 -27.69
C VAL A 109 48.73 -23.96 -27.93
N SER A 110 48.54 -24.34 -29.23
CA SER A 110 48.10 -25.67 -29.62
C SER A 110 49.10 -26.76 -29.21
N THR A 111 48.60 -27.93 -28.79
CA THR A 111 49.40 -29.10 -28.42
C THR A 111 49.35 -30.19 -29.48
N VAL A 112 48.36 -30.15 -30.35
CA VAL A 112 48.15 -31.06 -31.49
C VAL A 112 48.23 -30.22 -32.77
N ILE A 113 48.81 -30.77 -33.82
CA ILE A 113 48.79 -30.14 -35.14
C ILE A 113 47.52 -30.57 -35.86
N GLU A 114 46.68 -29.61 -36.21
CA GLU A 114 45.36 -29.86 -36.74
C GLU A 114 45.22 -29.42 -38.21
N ALA A 115 44.14 -29.88 -38.87
CA ALA A 115 43.81 -29.48 -40.22
C ALA A 115 43.33 -28.03 -40.30
N ASN A 116 42.68 -27.57 -39.22
CA ASN A 116 42.23 -26.19 -39.04
C ASN A 116 42.42 -25.79 -37.57
N GLU A 117 43.24 -24.81 -37.32
CA GLU A 117 43.56 -24.28 -35.97
C GLU A 117 42.65 -23.10 -35.59
N ASP A 118 41.74 -22.65 -36.47
CA ASP A 118 40.93 -21.45 -36.27
C ASP A 118 39.50 -21.75 -35.78
N ASN A 119 39.15 -23.03 -35.55
CA ASN A 119 37.78 -23.48 -35.17
C ASN A 119 37.72 -24.17 -33.81
N ASN A 120 38.77 -24.06 -33.01
CA ASN A 120 38.92 -24.71 -31.68
C ASN A 120 38.14 -24.04 -30.59
N GLU A 121 37.47 -22.91 -30.88
CA GLU A 121 36.81 -22.07 -29.88
C GLU A 121 35.30 -22.13 -30.02
N TYR A 122 34.63 -22.10 -28.86
CA TYR A 122 33.20 -21.88 -28.75
C TYR A 122 32.92 -20.93 -27.59
N GLN A 123 32.04 -19.95 -27.82
CA GLN A 123 31.65 -18.99 -26.78
C GLN A 123 30.14 -18.94 -26.61
N GLN A 124 29.72 -18.74 -25.37
CA GLN A 124 28.35 -18.56 -25.03
C GLN A 124 28.19 -17.35 -24.08
N ILE A 125 27.16 -16.54 -24.34
CA ILE A 125 26.77 -15.43 -23.52
C ILE A 125 25.81 -15.97 -22.44
N ILE A 126 26.06 -15.63 -21.18
CA ILE A 126 25.33 -16.07 -20.01
C ILE A 126 24.92 -14.82 -19.22
N ASN A 127 23.66 -14.74 -18.81
CA ASN A 127 23.24 -13.71 -17.85
C ASN A 127 23.57 -14.17 -16.43
N LEU A 128 24.03 -13.26 -15.60
CA LEU A 128 24.36 -13.56 -14.20
C LEU A 128 23.13 -14.10 -13.44
N ALA A 129 21.94 -13.58 -13.77
CA ALA A 129 20.68 -14.03 -13.20
C ALA A 129 20.36 -15.51 -13.47
N ASP A 130 20.87 -16.10 -14.57
CA ASP A 130 20.64 -17.51 -14.91
C ASP A 130 21.48 -18.46 -14.06
N VAL A 131 22.52 -17.95 -13.41
CA VAL A 131 23.54 -18.75 -12.68
C VAL A 131 23.71 -18.31 -11.21
N THR A 132 22.87 -17.44 -10.71
CA THR A 132 22.93 -16.94 -9.33
C THR A 132 21.57 -17.09 -8.65
N LEU A 133 21.54 -17.75 -7.48
CA LEU A 133 20.34 -17.75 -6.64
C LEU A 133 20.26 -16.44 -5.88
N SER A 134 19.24 -15.65 -6.16
CA SER A 134 18.95 -14.41 -5.48
C SER A 134 17.44 -14.19 -5.40
N VAL A 135 16.97 -13.71 -4.27
CA VAL A 135 15.62 -13.22 -4.07
C VAL A 135 15.68 -11.73 -3.80
N VAL A 136 14.75 -10.98 -4.38
CA VAL A 136 14.49 -9.57 -4.05
C VAL A 136 13.02 -9.47 -3.74
N LEU A 137 12.70 -8.94 -2.57
CA LEU A 137 11.33 -8.70 -2.12
C LEU A 137 10.84 -7.34 -2.63
N ASP A 138 9.55 -7.11 -2.47
CA ASP A 138 8.94 -5.79 -2.65
C ASP A 138 9.73 -4.73 -1.86
N PRO A 139 9.70 -3.46 -2.27
CA PRO A 139 10.34 -2.38 -1.51
C PRO A 139 9.81 -2.27 -0.08
N ASP A 140 10.64 -1.73 0.83
CA ASP A 140 10.21 -1.41 2.19
C ASP A 140 9.00 -0.47 2.19
N ILE A 141 8.05 -0.74 3.08
CA ILE A 141 6.82 0.03 3.28
C ILE A 141 7.04 0.92 4.51
N LEU A 142 7.30 2.21 4.29
CA LEU A 142 7.80 3.12 5.32
C LEU A 142 6.98 4.41 5.39
N ILE A 143 6.78 4.91 6.61
CA ILE A 143 6.20 6.25 6.86
C ILE A 143 6.97 7.33 6.10
N ALA A 144 8.29 7.21 6.03
CA ALA A 144 9.16 8.17 5.35
C ALA A 144 8.94 8.25 3.83
N ASN A 145 8.30 7.25 3.24
CA ASN A 145 8.01 7.16 1.82
C ASN A 145 6.53 7.47 1.48
N ASP A 146 5.71 7.78 2.50
CA ASP A 146 4.26 7.97 2.40
C ASP A 146 3.54 6.72 1.84
N ASP A 147 4.02 5.51 2.19
CA ASP A 147 3.46 4.23 1.77
C ASP A 147 3.16 3.28 2.95
N ALA A 148 3.30 3.75 4.20
CA ALA A 148 2.93 3.00 5.39
C ALA A 148 1.43 2.65 5.39
N ILE A 149 1.09 1.59 6.12
CA ILE A 149 -0.25 1.01 6.13
C ILE A 149 -1.02 1.53 7.34
N CYS A 150 -2.31 1.78 7.18
CA CYS A 150 -3.17 2.16 8.30
C CYS A 150 -3.42 0.98 9.26
N ASP A 151 -3.48 1.24 10.58
CA ASP A 151 -3.80 0.21 11.56
C ASP A 151 -5.14 -0.46 11.25
N GLY A 152 -5.15 -1.80 11.26
CA GLY A 152 -6.33 -2.61 10.97
C GLY A 152 -6.45 -3.04 9.50
N GLU A 153 -5.59 -2.56 8.64
CA GLU A 153 -5.51 -3.02 7.26
C GLU A 153 -4.53 -4.20 7.11
N ASP A 154 -4.71 -4.94 6.03
CA ASP A 154 -3.86 -6.05 5.64
C ASP A 154 -3.05 -5.66 4.41
N GLN A 155 -1.77 -6.02 4.39
CA GLN A 155 -0.90 -5.83 3.22
C GLN A 155 -0.34 -7.17 2.75
N VAL A 156 -0.30 -7.35 1.44
CA VAL A 156 0.41 -8.49 0.84
C VAL A 156 1.79 -8.02 0.43
N ILE A 157 2.81 -8.73 0.93
CA ILE A 157 4.20 -8.57 0.53
C ILE A 157 4.67 -9.85 -0.16
N GLY A 158 5.64 -9.75 -1.07
CA GLY A 158 6.07 -10.91 -1.84
C GLY A 158 7.40 -10.74 -2.54
N ILE A 159 7.63 -11.61 -3.51
CA ILE A 159 8.85 -11.64 -4.31
C ILE A 159 8.69 -10.72 -5.52
N GLU A 160 9.52 -9.68 -5.61
CA GLU A 160 9.66 -8.87 -6.82
C GLU A 160 10.46 -9.62 -7.89
N THR A 161 11.61 -10.18 -7.51
CA THR A 161 12.43 -10.97 -8.41
C THR A 161 13.04 -12.19 -7.73
N LEU A 162 13.09 -13.31 -8.46
CA LEU A 162 13.75 -14.53 -8.04
C LEU A 162 14.57 -15.08 -9.20
N THR A 163 15.85 -15.36 -8.96
CA THR A 163 16.76 -15.95 -9.94
C THR A 163 17.38 -17.24 -9.40
N PRO A 164 17.75 -18.21 -10.24
CA PRO A 164 17.54 -18.25 -11.71
C PRO A 164 16.05 -18.46 -12.06
N PRO A 165 15.62 -18.26 -13.30
CA PRO A 165 14.21 -18.42 -13.70
C PRO A 165 13.60 -19.77 -13.35
N GLY A 166 14.41 -20.82 -13.23
CA GLY A 166 13.97 -22.15 -12.80
C GLY A 166 13.67 -22.28 -11.29
N ALA A 167 14.03 -21.28 -10.49
CA ALA A 167 13.81 -21.30 -9.04
C ALA A 167 12.37 -20.93 -8.63
N ASN A 168 11.51 -20.59 -9.59
CA ASN A 168 10.14 -20.16 -9.33
C ASN A 168 9.18 -21.32 -9.00
N GLY A 169 8.13 -21.01 -8.27
CA GLY A 169 6.99 -21.90 -8.02
C GLY A 169 7.38 -23.18 -7.24
N THR A 170 6.93 -24.32 -7.72
CA THR A 170 7.09 -25.60 -7.02
C THR A 170 8.52 -26.15 -6.98
N ASN A 171 9.46 -25.50 -7.65
CA ASN A 171 10.87 -25.93 -7.66
C ASN A 171 11.64 -25.44 -6.43
N SER A 172 11.10 -24.45 -5.73
CA SER A 172 11.68 -23.89 -4.50
C SER A 172 10.80 -24.17 -3.30
N THR A 173 11.38 -24.01 -2.13
CA THR A 173 10.65 -23.95 -0.86
C THR A 173 10.87 -22.59 -0.22
N TYR A 174 9.81 -22.09 0.42
CA TYR A 174 9.75 -20.75 1.01
C TYR A 174 9.50 -20.85 2.50
N GLN A 175 10.10 -19.96 3.29
CA GLN A 175 9.81 -19.80 4.71
C GLN A 175 9.94 -18.35 5.11
N TRP A 176 8.84 -17.77 5.62
CA TRP A 176 8.83 -16.43 6.16
C TRP A 176 9.18 -16.40 7.64
N PHE A 177 9.84 -15.32 8.04
CA PHE A 177 10.18 -14.97 9.41
C PHE A 177 9.68 -13.57 9.75
N PHE A 178 9.30 -13.35 10.99
CA PHE A 178 8.93 -12.05 11.54
C PHE A 178 9.88 -11.69 12.68
N ASN A 179 10.60 -10.59 12.55
CA ASN A 179 11.62 -10.15 13.49
C ASN A 179 12.62 -11.28 13.88
N GLY A 180 13.01 -12.07 12.88
CA GLY A 180 13.91 -13.21 13.03
C GLY A 180 13.27 -14.49 13.60
N ALA A 181 11.99 -14.49 13.95
CA ALA A 181 11.26 -15.68 14.38
C ALA A 181 10.46 -16.30 13.23
N ILE A 182 10.49 -17.64 13.13
CA ILE A 182 9.73 -18.36 12.10
C ILE A 182 8.23 -18.07 12.20
N ILE A 183 7.57 -17.82 11.07
CA ILE A 183 6.11 -17.75 10.98
C ILE A 183 5.61 -19.15 10.60
N PRO A 184 4.95 -19.89 11.50
CA PRO A 184 4.55 -21.26 11.22
C PRO A 184 3.55 -21.34 10.06
N GLY A 185 3.86 -22.15 9.04
CA GLY A 185 3.00 -22.38 7.88
C GLY A 185 3.06 -21.30 6.80
N ALA A 186 3.85 -20.25 6.98
CA ALA A 186 4.09 -19.23 5.95
C ALA A 186 5.16 -19.73 4.95
N THR A 187 4.71 -20.51 3.98
CA THR A 187 5.55 -21.23 3.01
C THR A 187 5.18 -20.93 1.55
N ASN A 188 4.50 -19.80 1.31
CA ASN A 188 4.18 -19.30 -0.02
C ASN A 188 5.16 -18.20 -0.45
N GLU A 189 5.13 -17.84 -1.72
CA GLU A 189 5.89 -16.71 -2.28
C GLU A 189 5.44 -15.38 -1.68
N ASP A 190 4.15 -15.26 -1.36
CA ASP A 190 3.51 -14.09 -0.79
C ASP A 190 3.14 -14.31 0.67
N LEU A 191 3.09 -13.23 1.44
CA LEU A 191 2.65 -13.20 2.83
C LEU A 191 1.71 -12.01 3.05
N THR A 192 0.55 -12.26 3.67
CA THR A 192 -0.30 -11.19 4.19
C THR A 192 0.20 -10.80 5.57
N VAL A 193 0.49 -9.51 5.76
CA VAL A 193 1.02 -8.94 6.99
C VAL A 193 0.04 -7.96 7.61
N THR A 194 -0.01 -7.95 8.95
CA THR A 194 -0.94 -7.14 9.77
C THR A 194 -0.23 -6.43 10.92
N GLN A 195 1.09 -6.45 10.95
CA GLN A 195 1.90 -5.90 12.04
C GLN A 195 3.17 -5.26 11.49
N ALA A 196 3.57 -4.15 12.12
CA ALA A 196 4.84 -3.50 11.83
C ALA A 196 6.03 -4.38 12.25
N GLY A 197 7.07 -4.43 11.43
CA GLY A 197 8.30 -5.14 11.73
C GLY A 197 9.09 -5.53 10.50
N THR A 198 10.16 -6.28 10.73
CA THR A 198 11.00 -6.83 9.66
C THR A 198 10.52 -8.22 9.30
N TYR A 199 10.19 -8.41 8.04
CA TYR A 199 9.84 -9.71 7.46
C TYR A 199 11.00 -10.19 6.59
N THR A 200 11.45 -11.42 6.81
CA THR A 200 12.52 -12.04 6.04
C THR A 200 11.97 -13.25 5.32
N LEU A 201 12.25 -13.40 4.05
CA LEU A 201 11.96 -14.61 3.30
C LEU A 201 13.24 -15.40 3.07
N GLU A 202 13.24 -16.68 3.43
CA GLU A 202 14.24 -17.65 3.00
C GLU A 202 13.68 -18.47 1.83
N VAL A 203 14.44 -18.52 0.74
CA VAL A 203 14.15 -19.33 -0.45
C VAL A 203 15.21 -20.40 -0.56
N ALA A 204 14.79 -21.67 -0.65
CA ALA A 204 15.68 -22.79 -0.89
C ALA A 204 15.37 -23.43 -2.26
N TYR A 205 16.40 -23.55 -3.10
CA TYR A 205 16.36 -24.12 -4.45
C TYR A 205 17.57 -25.01 -4.68
N GLN A 206 17.36 -26.26 -5.11
CA GLN A 206 18.42 -27.25 -5.39
C GLN A 206 19.49 -27.38 -4.28
N GLY A 207 19.09 -27.23 -3.00
CA GLY A 207 19.99 -27.29 -1.88
C GLY A 207 20.75 -26.01 -1.55
N CYS A 208 20.47 -24.94 -2.25
CA CYS A 208 20.96 -23.59 -1.97
C CYS A 208 19.91 -22.76 -1.24
N ASN A 209 20.34 -21.82 -0.43
CA ASN A 209 19.44 -20.89 0.26
C ASN A 209 19.86 -19.46 -0.04
N THR A 210 18.88 -18.59 -0.18
CA THR A 210 19.05 -17.14 -0.23
C THR A 210 17.99 -16.48 0.65
N THR A 211 18.24 -15.28 1.12
CA THR A 211 17.30 -14.51 1.94
C THR A 211 17.28 -13.07 1.50
N ASP A 212 16.12 -12.45 1.65
CA ASP A 212 15.96 -11.00 1.60
C ASP A 212 14.99 -10.57 2.68
N GLU A 213 14.96 -9.28 2.99
CA GLU A 213 14.12 -8.73 4.05
C GLU A 213 13.39 -7.47 3.58
N ILE A 214 12.21 -7.25 4.13
CA ILE A 214 11.37 -6.07 3.92
C ILE A 214 10.94 -5.52 5.27
N ILE A 215 11.01 -4.21 5.43
CA ILE A 215 10.51 -3.50 6.60
C ILE A 215 9.10 -3.00 6.27
N VAL A 216 8.15 -3.28 7.17
CA VAL A 216 6.77 -2.85 7.06
C VAL A 216 6.43 -1.99 8.27
N GLU A 217 5.96 -0.77 8.02
CA GLU A 217 5.48 0.16 9.04
C GLU A 217 3.97 0.34 8.94
N PHE A 218 3.33 0.48 10.09
CA PHE A 218 1.91 0.79 10.23
C PHE A 218 1.76 2.12 10.95
N VAL A 219 0.74 2.87 10.56
CA VAL A 219 0.39 4.16 11.18
C VAL A 219 -0.93 4.00 11.91
N ALA A 220 -0.97 4.48 13.14
CA ALA A 220 -2.21 4.51 13.91
C ALA A 220 -3.25 5.42 13.23
N ASN A 221 -4.49 4.95 13.11
CA ASN A 221 -5.58 5.78 12.64
C ASN A 221 -5.78 6.99 13.55
N PRO A 222 -6.19 8.15 13.04
CA PRO A 222 -6.67 9.24 13.87
C PRO A 222 -7.85 8.76 14.74
N ILE A 223 -8.15 9.44 15.82
CA ILE A 223 -9.27 9.09 16.72
C ILE A 223 -10.28 10.22 16.63
N ALA A 224 -11.41 9.98 15.97
CA ALA A 224 -12.46 10.97 15.83
C ALA A 224 -13.16 11.23 17.18
N GLY A 225 -13.13 12.48 17.62
CA GLY A 225 -13.75 12.90 18.86
C GLY A 225 -13.14 12.28 20.12
N ILE A 226 -13.90 12.30 21.19
CA ILE A 226 -13.55 11.65 22.46
C ILE A 226 -14.36 10.35 22.56
N PRO A 227 -13.72 9.17 22.65
CA PRO A 227 -14.43 7.90 22.70
C PRO A 227 -15.49 7.86 23.79
N GLY A 228 -16.72 7.51 23.42
CA GLY A 228 -17.87 7.42 24.31
C GLY A 228 -18.55 8.76 24.64
N THR A 229 -18.11 9.85 24.02
CA THR A 229 -18.75 11.17 24.15
C THR A 229 -19.48 11.49 22.86
N PRO A 230 -20.82 11.57 22.84
CA PRO A 230 -21.57 11.95 21.65
C PRO A 230 -21.22 13.37 21.19
N ILE A 231 -21.07 13.57 19.89
CA ILE A 231 -21.00 14.91 19.28
C ILE A 231 -22.40 15.28 18.80
N GLU A 232 -22.86 16.47 19.12
CA GLU A 232 -24.20 16.93 18.81
C GLU A 232 -24.17 18.38 18.29
N LEU A 233 -24.88 18.63 17.20
CA LEU A 233 -25.20 19.98 16.73
C LEU A 233 -26.69 20.24 16.95
N ILE A 234 -27.00 21.28 17.72
CA ILE A 234 -28.38 21.65 18.06
C ILE A 234 -28.68 23.00 17.42
N VAL A 235 -29.70 23.03 16.57
CA VAL A 235 -30.16 24.23 15.89
C VAL A 235 -31.64 24.42 16.10
N CYS A 236 -32.11 25.67 16.24
CA CYS A 236 -33.53 25.96 16.32
C CYS A 236 -34.16 26.01 14.93
N ASP A 237 -35.37 25.45 14.81
CA ASP A 237 -36.21 25.59 13.62
C ASP A 237 -36.68 27.06 13.50
N GLU A 238 -36.25 27.76 12.46
CA GLU A 238 -36.66 29.15 12.18
C GLU A 238 -38.06 29.26 11.60
N VAL A 239 -38.53 28.18 10.98
CA VAL A 239 -39.87 28.10 10.41
C VAL A 239 -40.79 27.29 11.32
N PRO A 240 -41.78 27.90 11.96
CA PRO A 240 -42.67 27.18 12.87
C PRO A 240 -43.22 25.89 12.24
N ASN A 241 -42.91 24.72 12.84
CA ASN A 241 -43.32 23.39 12.44
C ASN A 241 -42.68 22.79 11.18
N GLY A 242 -41.61 23.34 10.62
CA GLY A 242 -40.86 22.75 9.51
C GLY A 242 -40.21 21.42 9.90
N GLY A 243 -39.57 21.40 11.03
CA GLY A 243 -38.80 20.24 11.52
C GLY A 243 -37.49 20.06 10.78
N GLU A 244 -37.11 21.03 9.95
CA GLU A 244 -35.84 21.15 9.25
C GLU A 244 -35.12 22.41 9.69
N ALA A 245 -33.77 22.35 9.75
CA ALA A 245 -32.94 23.50 10.05
C ALA A 245 -31.66 23.47 9.23
N GLU A 246 -31.01 24.62 9.12
CA GLU A 246 -29.70 24.76 8.48
C GLU A 246 -28.58 24.53 9.51
N PHE A 247 -27.77 23.50 9.32
CA PHE A 247 -26.64 23.13 10.19
C PHE A 247 -25.34 23.60 9.54
N THR A 248 -24.54 24.36 10.25
CA THR A 248 -23.12 24.59 9.89
C THR A 248 -22.32 23.40 10.38
N LEU A 249 -22.15 22.37 9.55
CA LEU A 249 -21.49 21.12 9.95
C LEU A 249 -20.09 21.33 10.49
N THR A 250 -19.37 22.33 9.94
CA THR A 250 -18.00 22.69 10.39
C THR A 250 -17.92 23.22 11.82
N ASP A 251 -19.04 23.52 12.47
CA ASP A 251 -19.04 23.86 13.91
C ASP A 251 -18.66 22.66 14.79
N ALA A 252 -18.79 21.42 14.25
CA ALA A 252 -18.37 20.20 14.92
C ALA A 252 -16.89 19.85 14.69
N ASP A 253 -16.19 20.52 13.76
CA ASP A 253 -14.81 20.18 13.40
C ASP A 253 -13.88 20.11 14.61
N SER A 254 -13.98 21.08 15.53
CA SER A 254 -13.12 21.11 16.71
C SER A 254 -13.31 19.92 17.65
N ASP A 255 -14.54 19.42 17.75
CA ASP A 255 -14.88 18.29 18.61
C ASP A 255 -14.50 16.96 17.94
N VAL A 256 -14.67 16.86 16.61
CA VAL A 256 -14.24 15.70 15.82
C VAL A 256 -12.72 15.60 15.80
N ILE A 257 -12.00 16.70 15.54
CA ILE A 257 -10.53 16.75 15.47
C ILE A 257 -9.89 16.50 16.85
N ASN A 258 -10.52 16.94 17.92
CA ASN A 258 -10.05 16.75 19.30
C ASN A 258 -8.56 17.11 19.50
N GLY A 259 -8.11 18.20 18.85
CA GLY A 259 -6.76 18.74 18.98
C GLY A 259 -5.65 17.99 18.22
N GLN A 260 -5.98 17.05 17.36
CA GLN A 260 -5.03 16.40 16.46
C GLN A 260 -4.59 17.36 15.34
N ALA A 261 -3.38 17.19 14.83
CA ALA A 261 -2.83 17.97 13.73
C ALA A 261 -2.78 17.12 12.44
N ASP A 262 -2.68 17.79 11.29
CA ASP A 262 -2.51 17.17 9.98
C ASP A 262 -3.66 16.20 9.63
N VAL A 263 -4.90 16.61 10.01
CA VAL A 263 -6.15 15.89 9.76
C VAL A 263 -7.23 16.85 9.27
N PHE A 264 -8.18 16.34 8.49
CA PHE A 264 -9.37 17.07 8.06
C PHE A 264 -10.65 16.28 8.30
N VAL A 265 -11.79 16.98 8.30
CA VAL A 265 -13.10 16.39 8.56
C VAL A 265 -13.97 16.46 7.32
N THR A 266 -14.67 15.39 7.04
CA THR A 266 -15.77 15.34 6.07
C THR A 266 -17.02 14.77 6.72
N TYR A 267 -18.21 15.16 6.24
CA TYR A 267 -19.49 14.74 6.78
C TYR A 267 -20.26 13.94 5.75
N HIS A 268 -20.97 12.90 6.18
CA HIS A 268 -21.66 11.97 5.29
C HIS A 268 -23.03 11.57 5.87
N GLU A 269 -23.98 11.30 4.99
CA GLU A 269 -25.33 10.96 5.43
C GLU A 269 -25.42 9.54 6.02
N ILE A 270 -24.59 8.62 5.52
CA ILE A 270 -24.55 7.24 5.99
C ILE A 270 -23.10 6.79 6.28
N GLU A 271 -22.95 5.86 7.22
CA GLU A 271 -21.66 5.32 7.67
C GLU A 271 -20.81 4.77 6.52
N ALA A 272 -21.41 3.99 5.63
CA ALA A 272 -20.69 3.40 4.50
C ALA A 272 -20.11 4.44 3.51
N GLU A 273 -20.68 5.63 3.41
CA GLU A 273 -20.13 6.73 2.62
C GLU A 273 -18.97 7.40 3.35
N ALA A 274 -19.08 7.54 4.68
CA ALA A 274 -18.00 8.04 5.52
C ALA A 274 -16.79 7.09 5.47
N GLU A 275 -17.00 5.78 5.59
CA GLU A 275 -15.94 4.78 5.45
C GLU A 275 -15.29 4.81 4.06
N ALA A 276 -16.09 4.99 3.02
CA ALA A 276 -15.58 5.05 1.66
C ALA A 276 -14.99 6.42 1.26
N GLY A 277 -15.16 7.47 2.07
CA GLY A 277 -14.75 8.83 1.75
C GLY A 277 -15.48 9.43 0.55
N THR A 278 -16.75 9.03 0.32
CA THR A 278 -17.53 9.43 -0.85
C THR A 278 -18.78 10.22 -0.47
N ASN A 279 -19.34 11.01 -1.41
CA ASN A 279 -20.59 11.75 -1.22
C ASN A 279 -20.59 12.67 0.01
N ALA A 280 -19.48 13.36 0.26
CA ALA A 280 -19.40 14.29 1.38
C ALA A 280 -20.48 15.39 1.28
N LEU A 281 -21.12 15.66 2.41
CA LEU A 281 -22.11 16.70 2.56
C LEU A 281 -21.43 18.09 2.52
N SER A 282 -22.13 19.07 1.96
CA SER A 282 -21.68 20.46 2.00
C SER A 282 -22.11 21.12 3.32
N SER A 283 -21.30 22.03 3.84
CA SER A 283 -21.68 22.92 4.93
C SER A 283 -21.98 24.30 4.33
N PRO A 284 -23.14 24.95 4.62
CA PRO A 284 -24.23 24.46 5.47
C PRO A 284 -25.05 23.31 4.86
N PHE A 285 -25.69 22.53 5.73
CA PHE A 285 -26.55 21.40 5.40
C PHE A 285 -27.97 21.62 5.95
N ILE A 286 -28.98 21.43 5.09
CA ILE A 286 -30.38 21.48 5.52
C ILE A 286 -30.81 20.07 5.90
N GLY A 287 -31.19 19.88 7.15
CA GLY A 287 -31.54 18.55 7.67
C GLY A 287 -32.58 18.57 8.78
N THR A 288 -33.03 17.39 9.14
CA THR A 288 -33.95 17.13 10.26
C THR A 288 -33.15 16.62 11.47
N THR A 289 -33.84 16.34 12.58
CA THR A 289 -33.23 15.56 13.67
C THR A 289 -32.86 14.16 13.18
N GLN A 290 -31.58 13.87 13.06
CA GLN A 290 -31.03 12.64 12.51
C GLN A 290 -29.58 12.44 12.95
N THR A 291 -29.05 11.25 12.76
CA THR A 291 -27.63 10.96 12.89
C THR A 291 -26.99 10.98 11.51
N ILE A 292 -25.88 11.68 11.39
CA ILE A 292 -24.96 11.65 10.25
C ILE A 292 -23.58 11.19 10.74
N TYR A 293 -22.61 11.06 9.84
CA TYR A 293 -21.29 10.53 10.17
C TYR A 293 -20.21 11.53 9.80
N ALA A 294 -19.27 11.74 10.74
CA ALA A 294 -18.08 12.53 10.51
C ALA A 294 -16.89 11.58 10.30
N ARG A 295 -16.17 11.76 9.19
CA ARG A 295 -14.91 11.09 8.89
C ARG A 295 -13.76 12.04 9.20
N LEU A 296 -12.87 11.64 10.09
CA LEU A 296 -11.61 12.29 10.39
C LEU A 296 -10.52 11.55 9.62
N GLU A 297 -9.82 12.22 8.71
CA GLU A 297 -8.83 11.63 7.84
C GLU A 297 -7.49 12.36 7.97
N GLU A 298 -6.40 11.62 7.96
CA GLU A 298 -5.04 12.13 8.00
C GLU A 298 -4.62 12.55 6.58
N ASP A 299 -3.93 13.71 6.47
CA ASP A 299 -3.65 14.41 5.20
C ASP A 299 -2.71 13.64 4.25
N THR A 300 -1.86 12.75 4.75
CA THR A 300 -0.76 12.16 3.98
C THR A 300 -1.11 10.76 3.45
N LEU A 301 -1.49 9.86 4.34
CA LEU A 301 -1.72 8.45 4.04
C LEU A 301 -3.20 8.12 3.85
N GLY A 302 -4.09 9.01 4.28
CA GLY A 302 -5.54 8.80 4.21
C GLY A 302 -6.08 7.85 5.27
N CYS A 303 -5.32 7.57 6.33
CA CYS A 303 -5.80 6.83 7.48
C CYS A 303 -6.94 7.60 8.15
N TYR A 304 -8.00 6.90 8.54
CA TYR A 304 -9.20 7.58 9.01
C TYR A 304 -9.88 6.87 10.18
N ASP A 305 -10.78 7.62 10.82
CA ASP A 305 -11.76 7.10 11.79
C ASP A 305 -13.11 7.77 11.53
N VAL A 306 -14.20 7.09 11.88
CA VAL A 306 -15.56 7.54 11.64
C VAL A 306 -16.31 7.61 12.98
N ILE A 307 -17.02 8.72 13.22
CA ILE A 307 -17.85 8.92 14.40
C ILE A 307 -19.26 9.41 14.03
N GLU A 308 -20.24 9.03 14.84
CA GLU A 308 -21.60 9.56 14.74
C GLU A 308 -21.67 11.02 15.17
N LEU A 309 -22.36 11.85 14.38
CA LEU A 309 -22.72 13.23 14.70
C LEU A 309 -24.25 13.34 14.74
N ASN A 310 -24.80 13.69 15.91
CA ASN A 310 -26.22 13.85 16.09
C ASN A 310 -26.65 15.28 15.72
N LEU A 311 -27.54 15.40 14.77
CA LEU A 311 -28.22 16.64 14.43
C LEU A 311 -29.53 16.71 15.17
N THR A 312 -29.76 17.76 15.95
CA THR A 312 -30.99 17.97 16.70
C THR A 312 -31.64 19.29 16.30
N VAL A 313 -32.86 19.22 15.78
CA VAL A 313 -33.66 20.39 15.48
C VAL A 313 -34.59 20.66 16.67
N ASN A 314 -34.31 21.73 17.41
CA ASN A 314 -35.22 22.25 18.45
C ASN A 314 -36.33 23.03 17.77
N ARG A 315 -37.51 22.46 17.82
CA ARG A 315 -38.69 23.15 17.27
C ARG A 315 -39.01 24.40 18.08
N ALA A 316 -39.28 25.50 17.38
CA ALA A 316 -39.82 26.67 18.00
C ALA A 316 -41.14 26.32 18.73
N PRO A 317 -41.33 26.81 19.93
CA PRO A 317 -42.56 26.51 20.67
C PRO A 317 -43.77 26.98 19.85
N VAL A 318 -44.64 26.02 19.52
CA VAL A 318 -45.91 26.36 18.86
C VAL A 318 -46.89 26.80 19.91
N THR A 319 -47.12 28.07 19.94
CA THR A 319 -48.24 28.62 20.71
C THR A 319 -49.37 28.96 19.76
N ASP A 320 -50.55 28.34 19.94
CA ASP A 320 -51.76 28.79 19.24
C ASP A 320 -52.25 30.17 19.76
N PHE A 321 -51.26 30.93 20.30
CA PHE A 321 -51.54 32.22 20.90
C PHE A 321 -51.78 33.27 19.77
N VAL A 322 -53.03 33.57 19.55
CA VAL A 322 -53.43 34.72 18.76
C VAL A 322 -53.40 35.93 19.70
N PRO A 323 -52.78 37.05 19.32
CA PRO A 323 -52.85 38.25 20.11
C PRO A 323 -54.27 38.52 20.48
N ALA A 324 -54.58 38.43 21.77
CA ALA A 324 -55.92 38.56 22.29
C ALA A 324 -56.02 39.75 23.21
N GLU A 325 -57.12 40.42 23.14
CA GLU A 325 -57.44 41.39 24.17
C GLU A 325 -57.80 40.63 25.46
N TYR A 326 -57.24 41.06 26.58
CA TYR A 326 -57.62 40.59 27.91
C TYR A 326 -58.49 41.67 28.57
N PRO A 327 -59.82 41.72 28.30
CA PRO A 327 -60.69 42.73 28.84
C PRO A 327 -61.12 42.36 30.27
N LEU A 328 -60.93 43.25 31.18
CA LEU A 328 -61.50 43.22 32.52
C LEU A 328 -62.51 44.35 32.68
N CYS A 329 -63.54 44.14 33.53
CA CYS A 329 -64.51 45.18 33.83
C CYS A 329 -64.08 45.90 35.11
N ASP A 330 -63.95 47.21 35.06
CA ASP A 330 -63.76 48.08 36.23
C ASP A 330 -65.04 48.15 37.02
N ASN A 331 -65.09 47.31 38.06
CA ASN A 331 -66.27 47.16 38.91
C ASN A 331 -66.40 48.16 39.99
N ASP A 332 -65.30 48.74 40.46
CA ASP A 332 -65.23 49.75 41.57
C ASP A 332 -65.05 51.18 41.06
N GLN A 333 -64.86 51.31 39.72
CA GLN A 333 -64.76 52.57 39.01
C GLN A 333 -63.54 53.41 39.39
N ASP A 334 -62.46 52.78 39.83
CA ASP A 334 -61.19 53.42 40.11
C ASP A 334 -60.27 53.59 38.92
N GLY A 335 -60.59 52.94 37.80
CA GLY A 335 -59.87 53.01 36.55
C GLY A 335 -58.70 52.05 36.45
N ILE A 336 -58.45 51.17 37.44
CA ILE A 336 -57.36 50.20 37.46
C ILE A 336 -57.90 48.82 37.74
N GLU A 337 -57.48 47.86 36.86
CA GLU A 337 -57.74 46.47 37.08
C GLU A 337 -56.48 45.66 37.19
N ASN A 338 -56.54 44.56 37.92
CA ASN A 338 -55.41 43.66 38.10
C ASN A 338 -55.51 42.48 37.17
N PHE A 339 -54.55 42.35 36.29
CA PHE A 339 -54.43 41.30 35.32
C PHE A 339 -53.58 40.15 35.82
N ASP A 340 -54.07 38.92 35.65
CA ASP A 340 -53.33 37.67 35.89
C ASP A 340 -52.87 37.08 34.55
N PHE A 341 -51.63 37.33 34.19
CA PHE A 341 -51.07 36.82 32.90
C PHE A 341 -50.79 35.32 32.98
N ASP A 342 -50.42 34.77 34.14
CA ASP A 342 -50.09 33.37 34.32
C ASP A 342 -51.34 32.48 34.18
N GLY A 343 -52.54 33.01 34.54
CA GLY A 343 -53.80 32.33 34.38
C GLY A 343 -54.48 32.52 33.00
N PHE A 344 -54.00 33.50 32.17
CA PHE A 344 -54.66 33.86 30.94
C PHE A 344 -54.22 33.00 29.73
N ILE A 345 -52.95 32.59 29.66
CA ILE A 345 -52.37 31.82 28.56
C ILE A 345 -52.11 30.41 29.04
N THR A 346 -52.69 29.43 28.37
CA THR A 346 -52.42 27.99 28.59
C THR A 346 -51.52 27.47 27.52
N VAL A 347 -50.38 26.95 27.93
CA VAL A 347 -49.37 26.33 27.03
C VAL A 347 -49.09 24.87 27.44
N PRO A 348 -48.55 24.01 26.58
CA PRO A 348 -48.04 22.68 26.95
C PRO A 348 -46.99 22.80 28.09
N THR A 349 -46.81 21.70 28.84
CA THR A 349 -46.02 21.65 30.05
C THR A 349 -44.53 21.83 29.85
N ASP A 350 -44.06 21.68 28.62
CA ASP A 350 -42.69 21.85 28.16
C ASP A 350 -42.37 23.28 27.72
N ILE A 351 -43.40 24.16 27.67
CA ILE A 351 -43.22 25.57 27.32
C ILE A 351 -43.26 26.46 28.59
N THR A 352 -42.26 27.29 28.70
CA THR A 352 -42.19 28.33 29.75
C THR A 352 -42.51 29.68 29.14
N LEU A 353 -43.45 30.40 29.73
CA LEU A 353 -43.81 31.77 29.34
C LEU A 353 -43.08 32.79 30.20
N SER A 354 -42.72 33.90 29.60
CA SER A 354 -42.22 35.11 30.27
C SER A 354 -42.87 36.32 29.63
N TYR A 355 -43.17 37.34 30.49
CA TYR A 355 -43.91 38.55 30.08
C TYR A 355 -43.02 39.78 30.17
N TYR A 356 -43.22 40.71 29.24
CA TYR A 356 -42.37 41.91 29.12
C TYR A 356 -43.17 43.12 28.70
N ASN A 357 -42.69 44.33 29.12
CA ASN A 357 -43.28 45.59 28.79
C ASN A 357 -42.86 46.12 27.37
N SER A 358 -41.97 45.43 26.69
CA SER A 358 -41.53 45.81 25.34
C SER A 358 -41.02 44.60 24.57
N GLU A 359 -41.15 44.65 23.25
CA GLU A 359 -40.64 43.70 22.31
C GLU A 359 -39.13 43.46 22.53
N SER A 360 -38.35 44.53 22.59
CA SER A 360 -36.90 44.45 22.81
C SER A 360 -36.49 43.71 24.08
N ASN A 361 -37.29 43.86 25.15
CA ASN A 361 -37.05 43.12 26.40
C ASN A 361 -37.43 41.64 26.25
N ALA A 362 -38.46 41.34 25.50
CA ALA A 362 -38.85 39.98 25.20
C ALA A 362 -37.78 39.27 24.35
N ASP A 363 -37.30 39.92 23.28
CA ASP A 363 -36.25 39.38 22.42
C ASP A 363 -34.94 39.10 23.14
N THR A 364 -34.52 40.04 23.97
CA THR A 364 -33.25 39.94 24.71
C THR A 364 -33.38 39.23 26.06
N ASN A 365 -34.56 38.75 26.42
CA ASN A 365 -34.85 38.13 27.74
C ASN A 365 -34.40 39.01 28.91
N THR A 366 -34.66 40.31 28.85
CA THR A 366 -34.25 41.28 29.88
C THR A 366 -35.45 41.89 30.57
N ASN A 367 -35.34 42.13 31.87
CA ASN A 367 -36.40 42.75 32.69
C ASN A 367 -37.77 42.05 32.60
N PRO A 368 -37.87 40.72 32.77
CA PRO A 368 -39.16 40.02 32.74
C PRO A 368 -40.07 40.49 33.87
N ILE A 369 -41.40 40.52 33.60
CA ILE A 369 -42.44 40.66 34.64
C ILE A 369 -42.64 39.25 35.23
N THR A 370 -42.43 39.09 36.52
CA THR A 370 -42.55 37.80 37.23
C THR A 370 -43.49 37.95 38.41
N THR A 371 -43.87 36.85 39.08
CA THR A 371 -44.67 36.87 40.32
C THR A 371 -43.95 37.60 41.48
N THR A 372 -42.64 37.87 41.34
CA THR A 372 -41.84 38.56 42.36
C THR A 372 -41.45 39.98 41.97
N THR A 373 -41.76 40.42 40.75
CA THR A 373 -41.58 41.81 40.32
C THR A 373 -42.66 42.72 40.88
N THR A 374 -42.50 44.04 40.73
CA THR A 374 -43.52 44.99 41.07
C THR A 374 -43.69 45.91 39.88
N PRO A 375 -44.79 45.77 39.14
CA PRO A 375 -45.96 44.87 39.31
C PRO A 375 -45.60 43.38 39.08
N ALA A 376 -46.36 42.45 39.70
CA ALA A 376 -46.22 41.00 39.52
C ALA A 376 -47.04 40.51 38.30
N SER A 377 -46.62 39.32 37.69
CA SER A 377 -47.27 38.74 36.51
C SER A 377 -48.66 38.17 36.84
N ASP A 378 -48.88 37.72 38.06
CA ASP A 378 -50.16 37.18 38.57
C ASP A 378 -51.07 38.27 39.15
N ASN A 379 -50.59 39.48 39.29
CA ASN A 379 -51.36 40.60 39.82
C ASN A 379 -50.83 41.95 39.25
N TYR A 380 -51.01 42.15 37.98
CA TYR A 380 -50.50 43.30 37.26
C TYR A 380 -51.53 44.43 37.14
N PRO A 381 -51.42 45.51 37.90
CA PRO A 381 -52.35 46.63 37.84
C PRO A 381 -52.14 47.44 36.57
N SER A 382 -53.21 47.65 35.80
CA SER A 382 -53.19 48.46 34.59
C SER A 382 -54.42 49.28 34.42
N LEU A 383 -54.25 50.45 33.81
CA LEU A 383 -55.35 51.33 33.34
C LEU A 383 -55.98 50.85 32.05
N GLY A 384 -55.45 49.72 31.47
CA GLY A 384 -55.81 49.22 30.14
C GLY A 384 -55.11 49.94 29.02
N GLY A 385 -55.16 49.33 27.82
CA GLY A 385 -54.56 49.85 26.62
C GLY A 385 -53.06 49.64 26.44
N GLU A 386 -52.44 48.90 27.34
CA GLU A 386 -51.04 48.49 27.24
C GLU A 386 -50.88 47.21 26.40
N THR A 387 -49.68 47.04 25.84
CA THR A 387 -49.30 45.80 25.17
C THR A 387 -48.25 45.09 26.01
N ILE A 388 -48.55 43.88 26.43
CA ILE A 388 -47.58 42.98 27.10
C ILE A 388 -47.07 41.96 26.05
N TRP A 389 -45.75 41.90 25.95
CA TRP A 389 -45.05 40.99 25.08
C TRP A 389 -44.81 39.66 25.80
N VAL A 390 -45.09 38.56 25.13
CA VAL A 390 -44.95 37.19 25.72
C VAL A 390 -43.87 36.46 24.96
N ARG A 391 -42.89 35.97 25.70
CA ARG A 391 -41.85 35.09 25.19
C ARG A 391 -42.15 33.67 25.66
N ALA A 392 -42.20 32.74 24.70
CA ALA A 392 -42.34 31.32 24.93
C ALA A 392 -41.01 30.62 24.65
N VAL A 393 -40.62 29.71 25.55
CA VAL A 393 -39.36 28.90 25.41
C VAL A 393 -39.68 27.46 25.78
N ASN A 394 -39.23 26.51 25.01
CA ASN A 394 -39.25 25.08 25.30
C ASN A 394 -37.97 24.60 25.96
#